data_16d4fa83271136235f45850eb90f4746
#
_entry.id   16d4fa83271136235f45850eb90f4746
#
_cell.length_a   1.000
_cell.length_b   1.000
_cell.length_c   1.000
_cell.angle_alpha   90.00
_cell.angle_beta   90.00
_cell.angle_gamma   90.00
#
_symmetry.space_group_name_H-M   'P 1'
#
loop_
_entity.id
_entity.type
_entity.pdbx_description
1 polymer ?
#
loop_
_entity_poly.entity_id
_entity_poly.type
_entity_poly.pdbx_seq_one_letter_code
_entity_poly.pdbx_strand_id
1 'polypeptide(L)'
;ENIKYDSFVETFGEEGNLIVIALKEEQFFEPKIFEKWIALNRKIDSFQEVDFTLSTNNVQELVKDEKLKSFVLKSVFDIEDYELSDIEKFKQKLLLELPFYKNILYDSDGQTIQSAIYLDKNIVNTIQRKDFIFKTFIPLINTFEKDTGLDVKISGMPYIRTLNAQNIVDEIGVFVLSAMLLTSLIFFLFFRSFRATFISMFVVMIGVMWAFGILGLLRYEITILTALIP
;
A
#
# COMPACT_ATOMS: atom_id res chain seq x y z
N GLU A 1 -0.66 -28.13 6.56
CA GLU A 1 -1.13 -26.93 5.85
C GLU A 1 0.03 -25.99 5.52
N ASN A 2 0.91 -25.69 6.46
CA ASN A 2 2.12 -24.87 6.23
C ASN A 2 3.04 -25.43 5.12
N ILE A 3 3.28 -26.73 5.08
CA ILE A 3 4.15 -27.35 4.05
C ILE A 3 3.65 -27.11 2.62
N LYS A 4 2.33 -27.10 2.41
CA LYS A 4 1.75 -26.77 1.10
C LYS A 4 1.86 -25.29 0.76
N TYR A 5 1.75 -24.44 1.77
CA TYR A 5 1.95 -23.00 1.61
C TYR A 5 3.41 -22.68 1.31
N ASP A 6 4.34 -23.29 2.04
CA ASP A 6 5.78 -23.10 1.80
C ASP A 6 6.18 -23.56 0.38
N SER A 7 5.66 -24.70 -0.07
CA SER A 7 5.88 -25.18 -1.45
C SER A 7 5.24 -24.29 -2.51
N PHE A 8 4.09 -23.66 -2.21
CA PHE A 8 3.46 -22.67 -3.08
C PHE A 8 4.33 -21.41 -3.17
N VAL A 9 4.80 -20.91 -2.03
CA VAL A 9 5.68 -19.74 -1.96
C VAL A 9 7.01 -19.97 -2.67
N GLU A 10 7.62 -21.16 -2.53
CA GLU A 10 8.82 -21.53 -3.28
C GLU A 10 8.62 -21.55 -4.79
N THR A 11 7.44 -21.96 -5.25
CA THR A 11 7.13 -22.11 -6.69
C THR A 11 6.68 -20.81 -7.33
N PHE A 12 5.81 -20.03 -6.65
CA PHE A 12 5.14 -18.85 -7.21
C PHE A 12 5.63 -17.52 -6.61
N GLY A 13 6.48 -17.57 -5.60
CA GLY A 13 6.92 -16.43 -4.83
C GLY A 13 5.92 -16.02 -3.74
N GLU A 14 6.34 -15.17 -2.82
CA GLU A 14 5.44 -14.57 -1.82
C GLU A 14 4.52 -13.56 -2.50
N GLU A 15 3.26 -13.91 -2.62
CA GLU A 15 2.22 -12.95 -3.00
C GLU A 15 1.96 -12.00 -1.82
N GLY A 16 1.86 -10.72 -2.09
CA GLY A 16 1.45 -9.74 -1.09
C GLY A 16 2.44 -8.61 -0.84
N ASN A 17 3.47 -8.48 -1.69
CA ASN A 17 4.38 -7.33 -1.69
C ASN A 17 4.01 -6.26 -2.73
N LEU A 18 2.94 -6.46 -3.49
CA LEU A 18 2.50 -5.56 -4.55
C LEU A 18 1.61 -4.44 -4.04
N ILE A 19 1.96 -3.20 -4.36
CA ILE A 19 1.10 -2.01 -4.30
C ILE A 19 0.83 -1.56 -5.73
N VAL A 20 -0.41 -1.21 -6.02
CA VAL A 20 -0.81 -0.64 -7.30
C VAL A 20 -1.32 0.77 -7.07
N ILE A 21 -0.81 1.72 -7.83
CA ILE A 21 -1.39 3.06 -7.96
C ILE A 21 -2.03 3.18 -9.33
N ALA A 22 -3.20 3.78 -9.36
CA ALA A 22 -3.95 3.97 -10.60
C ALA A 22 -4.48 5.40 -10.70
N LEU A 23 -4.37 5.96 -11.88
CA LEU A 23 -4.87 7.27 -12.24
C LEU A 23 -5.86 7.12 -13.39
N LYS A 24 -7.10 7.61 -13.20
CA LYS A 24 -8.08 7.67 -14.27
C LYS A 24 -8.14 9.09 -14.81
N GLU A 25 -7.59 9.30 -15.98
CA GLU A 25 -7.49 10.60 -16.61
C GLU A 25 -7.43 10.48 -18.14
N GLU A 26 -8.41 11.03 -18.81
CA GLU A 26 -8.47 11.03 -20.28
C GLU A 26 -7.29 11.79 -20.92
N GLN A 27 -6.80 12.80 -20.22
CA GLN A 27 -5.70 13.66 -20.65
C GLN A 27 -4.35 13.22 -20.06
N PHE A 28 -4.21 11.96 -19.65
CA PHE A 28 -2.98 11.45 -19.01
C PHE A 28 -1.72 11.74 -19.84
N PHE A 29 -1.80 11.62 -21.15
CA PHE A 29 -0.67 11.85 -22.04
C PHE A 29 -0.42 13.34 -22.37
N GLU A 30 -1.17 14.27 -21.76
CA GLU A 30 -0.74 15.67 -21.80
C GLU A 30 0.61 15.83 -21.10
N PRO A 31 1.55 16.60 -21.71
CA PRO A 31 2.93 16.69 -21.22
C PRO A 31 3.04 16.99 -19.74
N LYS A 32 2.24 17.92 -19.24
CA LYS A 32 2.26 18.34 -17.83
C LYS A 32 1.90 17.24 -16.84
N ILE A 33 0.92 16.41 -17.18
CA ILE A 33 0.47 15.30 -16.33
C ILE A 33 1.45 14.14 -16.44
N PHE A 34 1.82 13.82 -17.67
CA PHE A 34 2.73 12.74 -18.01
C PHE A 34 4.11 12.92 -17.35
N GLU A 35 4.71 14.10 -17.43
CA GLU A 35 5.98 14.42 -16.77
C GLU A 35 5.91 14.24 -15.25
N LYS A 36 4.84 14.72 -14.63
CA LYS A 36 4.65 14.55 -13.17
C LYS A 36 4.48 13.08 -12.78
N TRP A 37 3.79 12.29 -13.61
CA TRP A 37 3.64 10.85 -13.38
C TRP A 37 4.98 10.11 -13.52
N ILE A 38 5.77 10.46 -14.52
CA ILE A 38 7.14 9.94 -14.69
C ILE A 38 7.98 10.27 -13.45
N ALA A 39 7.96 11.53 -13.01
CA ALA A 39 8.71 11.97 -11.84
C ALA A 39 8.27 11.25 -10.55
N LEU A 40 6.96 11.03 -10.37
CA LEU A 40 6.40 10.27 -9.25
C LEU A 40 6.94 8.83 -9.24
N ASN A 41 6.83 8.12 -10.37
CA ASN A 41 7.28 6.73 -10.47
C ASN A 41 8.80 6.61 -10.31
N ARG A 42 9.59 7.54 -10.87
CA ARG A 42 11.04 7.60 -10.66
C ARG A 42 11.39 7.78 -9.18
N LYS A 43 10.65 8.64 -8.48
CA LYS A 43 10.84 8.85 -7.06
C LYS A 43 10.49 7.60 -6.24
N ILE A 44 9.39 6.93 -6.57
CA ILE A 44 8.99 5.68 -5.92
C ILE A 44 10.07 4.60 -6.11
N ASP A 45 10.56 4.43 -7.32
CA ASP A 45 11.58 3.43 -7.68
C ASP A 45 12.94 3.70 -6.99
N SER A 46 13.19 4.93 -6.54
CA SER A 46 14.42 5.31 -5.85
C SER A 46 14.46 4.94 -4.36
N PHE A 47 13.36 4.48 -3.77
CA PHE A 47 13.31 4.12 -2.36
C PHE A 47 13.90 2.71 -2.12
N GLN A 48 14.63 2.55 -1.01
CA GLN A 48 15.22 1.26 -0.63
C GLN A 48 14.19 0.20 -0.28
N GLU A 49 12.98 0.61 0.07
CA GLU A 49 11.84 -0.24 0.40
C GLU A 49 11.15 -0.82 -0.84
N VAL A 50 11.49 -0.34 -2.03
CA VAL A 50 10.95 -0.77 -3.32
C VAL A 50 11.99 -1.64 -4.03
N ASP A 51 11.60 -2.86 -4.36
CA ASP A 51 12.42 -3.81 -5.11
C ASP A 51 12.44 -3.42 -6.59
N PHE A 52 11.25 -3.21 -7.16
CA PHE A 52 11.12 -2.70 -8.51
C PHE A 52 9.71 -2.13 -8.77
N THR A 53 9.60 -1.25 -9.76
CA THR A 53 8.34 -0.64 -10.18
C THR A 53 8.07 -0.96 -11.65
N LEU A 54 6.93 -1.54 -11.97
CA LEU A 54 6.44 -1.67 -13.34
C LEU A 54 5.51 -0.50 -13.64
N SER A 55 5.95 0.41 -14.49
CA SER A 55 5.24 1.65 -14.82
C SER A 55 5.47 2.06 -16.26
N THR A 56 4.91 3.17 -16.68
CA THR A 56 5.18 3.78 -17.99
C THR A 56 6.65 4.13 -18.20
N ASN A 57 7.44 4.25 -17.11
CA ASN A 57 8.85 4.62 -17.17
C ASN A 57 9.74 3.51 -17.73
N ASN A 58 9.35 2.25 -17.58
CA ASN A 58 10.17 1.09 -17.88
C ASN A 58 9.48 0.08 -18.82
N VAL A 59 8.59 0.59 -19.67
CA VAL A 59 7.99 -0.21 -20.74
C VAL A 59 9.07 -0.68 -21.71
N GLN A 60 9.11 -1.98 -21.96
CA GLN A 60 10.06 -2.61 -22.85
C GLN A 60 9.34 -3.38 -23.96
N GLU A 61 9.96 -3.47 -25.11
CA GLU A 61 9.54 -4.31 -26.20
C GLU A 61 10.60 -5.38 -26.52
N LEU A 62 10.16 -6.50 -27.03
CA LEU A 62 11.03 -7.58 -27.46
C LEU A 62 11.38 -7.36 -28.94
N VAL A 63 12.62 -6.99 -29.21
CA VAL A 63 13.13 -6.72 -30.57
C VAL A 63 14.12 -7.81 -30.97
N LYS A 64 14.01 -8.29 -32.22
CA LYS A 64 14.98 -9.22 -32.77
C LYS A 64 16.26 -8.47 -33.16
N ASP A 65 17.35 -8.80 -32.50
CA ASP A 65 18.68 -8.33 -32.87
C ASP A 65 19.25 -9.23 -34.00
N GLU A 66 19.40 -8.70 -35.18
CA GLU A 66 19.92 -9.46 -36.33
C GLU A 66 21.39 -9.84 -36.18
N LYS A 67 22.17 -9.04 -35.43
CA LYS A 67 23.61 -9.31 -35.21
C LYS A 67 23.80 -10.44 -34.20
N LEU A 68 23.03 -10.41 -33.10
CA LEU A 68 23.09 -11.42 -32.04
C LEU A 68 22.24 -12.66 -32.38
N LYS A 69 21.39 -12.62 -33.39
CA LYS A 69 20.40 -13.65 -33.75
C LYS A 69 19.53 -14.07 -32.57
N SER A 70 19.29 -13.14 -31.66
CA SER A 70 18.51 -13.33 -30.42
C SER A 70 17.48 -12.21 -30.26
N PHE A 71 16.53 -12.42 -29.37
CA PHE A 71 15.61 -11.37 -28.93
C PHE A 71 16.22 -10.60 -27.77
N VAL A 72 16.13 -9.27 -27.81
CA VAL A 72 16.58 -8.37 -26.76
C VAL A 72 15.44 -7.46 -26.32
N LEU A 73 15.39 -7.17 -25.03
CA LEU A 73 14.46 -6.20 -24.48
C LEU A 73 15.02 -4.79 -24.75
N LYS A 74 14.20 -3.94 -25.34
CA LYS A 74 14.55 -2.54 -25.61
C LYS A 74 13.52 -1.63 -24.98
N SER A 75 13.98 -0.56 -24.32
CA SER A 75 13.09 0.48 -23.80
C SER A 75 12.31 1.13 -24.95
N VAL A 76 11.02 1.30 -24.73
CA VAL A 76 10.10 1.91 -25.70
C VAL A 76 10.13 3.43 -25.63
N PHE A 77 10.43 3.97 -24.45
CA PHE A 77 10.45 5.39 -24.18
C PHE A 77 11.69 5.77 -23.38
N ASP A 78 12.39 6.80 -23.83
CA ASP A 78 13.51 7.36 -23.08
C ASP A 78 13.01 8.48 -22.18
N ILE A 79 13.00 8.23 -20.87
CA ILE A 79 12.49 9.17 -19.87
C ILE A 79 13.48 10.30 -19.54
N GLU A 80 14.71 10.23 -20.03
CA GLU A 80 15.75 11.22 -19.76
C GLU A 80 15.89 12.23 -20.90
N ASP A 81 15.65 11.78 -22.15
CA ASP A 81 15.79 12.61 -23.35
C ASP A 81 14.60 12.35 -24.30
N TYR A 82 13.55 13.17 -24.20
CA TYR A 82 12.37 13.08 -25.06
C TYR A 82 11.81 14.44 -25.41
N GLU A 83 11.19 14.51 -26.58
CA GLU A 83 10.40 15.64 -27.05
C GLU A 83 8.89 15.38 -26.87
N LEU A 84 8.08 16.45 -26.97
CA LEU A 84 6.62 16.34 -26.89
C LEU A 84 6.04 15.38 -27.93
N SER A 85 6.64 15.31 -29.13
CA SER A 85 6.26 14.40 -30.19
C SER A 85 6.45 12.92 -29.80
N ASP A 86 7.35 12.62 -28.88
CA ASP A 86 7.67 11.26 -28.47
C ASP A 86 6.64 10.72 -27.48
N ILE A 87 5.99 11.59 -26.71
CA ILE A 87 4.87 11.21 -25.84
C ILE A 87 3.71 10.65 -26.67
N GLU A 88 3.36 11.30 -27.78
CA GLU A 88 2.26 10.82 -28.64
C GLU A 88 2.64 9.51 -29.36
N LYS A 89 3.89 9.37 -29.80
CA LYS A 89 4.40 8.11 -30.37
C LYS A 89 4.36 6.99 -29.32
N PHE A 90 4.79 7.31 -28.09
CA PHE A 90 4.75 6.35 -26.97
C PHE A 90 3.32 5.91 -26.66
N LYS A 91 2.37 6.86 -26.59
CA LYS A 91 0.95 6.57 -26.42
C LYS A 91 0.42 5.59 -27.45
N GLN A 92 0.64 5.89 -28.75
CA GLN A 92 0.20 5.03 -29.84
C GLN A 92 0.84 3.64 -29.73
N LYS A 93 2.14 3.58 -29.47
CA LYS A 93 2.86 2.32 -29.37
C LYS A 93 2.37 1.49 -28.18
N LEU A 94 2.21 2.13 -27.00
CA LEU A 94 1.73 1.46 -25.79
C LEU A 94 0.32 0.88 -25.99
N LEU A 95 -0.60 1.67 -26.51
CA LEU A 95 -2.02 1.28 -26.60
C LEU A 95 -2.34 0.34 -27.77
N LEU A 96 -1.61 0.46 -28.91
CA LEU A 96 -1.94 -0.27 -30.13
C LEU A 96 -0.99 -1.42 -30.44
N GLU A 97 0.29 -1.30 -30.10
CA GLU A 97 1.32 -2.27 -30.51
C GLU A 97 1.78 -3.20 -29.38
N LEU A 98 1.52 -2.83 -28.12
CA LEU A 98 1.99 -3.56 -26.95
C LEU A 98 0.83 -4.12 -26.09
N PRO A 99 0.03 -5.05 -26.65
CA PRO A 99 -1.15 -5.59 -25.96
C PRO A 99 -0.79 -6.36 -24.66
N PHE A 100 0.47 -6.77 -24.49
CA PHE A 100 0.96 -7.40 -23.27
C PHE A 100 0.74 -6.54 -22.02
N TYR A 101 0.87 -5.21 -22.15
CA TYR A 101 0.69 -4.27 -21.04
C TYR A 101 -0.77 -3.90 -20.76
N LYS A 102 -1.70 -4.36 -21.60
CA LYS A 102 -3.13 -4.18 -21.37
C LYS A 102 -3.57 -4.89 -20.08
N ASN A 103 -4.33 -4.21 -19.26
CA ASN A 103 -4.75 -4.62 -17.91
C ASN A 103 -3.60 -4.75 -16.88
N ILE A 104 -2.37 -4.40 -17.26
CA ILE A 104 -1.22 -4.31 -16.36
C ILE A 104 -0.85 -2.85 -16.13
N LEU A 105 -0.69 -2.07 -17.20
CA LEU A 105 -0.35 -0.65 -17.14
C LEU A 105 -1.48 0.27 -17.60
N TYR A 106 -2.42 -0.24 -18.38
CA TYR A 106 -3.58 0.53 -18.83
C TYR A 106 -4.82 -0.38 -18.97
N ASP A 107 -6.00 0.22 -18.82
CA ASP A 107 -7.27 -0.49 -18.96
C ASP A 107 -7.68 -0.66 -20.44
N SER A 108 -8.84 -1.33 -20.64
CA SER A 108 -9.36 -1.62 -21.98
C SER A 108 -9.64 -0.38 -22.80
N ASP A 109 -9.98 0.73 -22.17
CA ASP A 109 -10.36 1.99 -22.78
C ASP A 109 -9.20 2.98 -22.87
N GLY A 110 -8.04 2.63 -22.29
CA GLY A 110 -6.83 3.47 -22.25
C GLY A 110 -6.96 4.74 -21.39
N GLN A 111 -8.02 4.82 -20.57
CA GLN A 111 -8.29 5.98 -19.72
C GLN A 111 -7.70 5.82 -18.31
N THR A 112 -7.44 4.60 -17.89
CA THR A 112 -6.83 4.32 -16.59
C THR A 112 -5.40 3.87 -16.82
N ILE A 113 -4.46 4.60 -16.25
CA ILE A 113 -3.04 4.23 -16.23
C ILE A 113 -2.67 3.80 -14.82
N GLN A 114 -1.88 2.76 -14.70
CA GLN A 114 -1.47 2.23 -13.41
C GLN A 114 0.01 1.90 -13.36
N SER A 115 0.53 1.85 -12.15
CA SER A 115 1.88 1.39 -11.86
C SER A 115 1.82 0.32 -10.78
N ALA A 116 2.56 -0.75 -10.99
CA ALA A 116 2.71 -1.86 -10.05
C ALA A 116 4.06 -1.70 -9.34
N ILE A 117 4.02 -1.56 -8.02
CA ILE A 117 5.15 -1.28 -7.15
C ILE A 117 5.38 -2.51 -6.28
N TYR A 118 6.52 -3.16 -6.44
CA TYR A 118 6.89 -4.33 -5.66
C TYR A 118 7.80 -3.89 -4.52
N LEU A 119 7.33 -4.09 -3.29
CA LEU A 119 8.13 -3.83 -2.09
C LEU A 119 9.17 -4.93 -1.87
N ASP A 120 10.29 -4.58 -1.26
CA ASP A 120 11.28 -5.55 -0.79
C ASP A 120 10.60 -6.57 0.15
N LYS A 121 10.75 -7.84 -0.16
CA LYS A 121 10.15 -8.96 0.59
C LYS A 121 10.53 -8.95 2.07
N ASN A 122 11.73 -8.47 2.39
CA ASN A 122 12.23 -8.42 3.75
C ASN A 122 11.46 -7.44 4.64
N ILE A 123 10.82 -6.41 4.07
CA ILE A 123 10.10 -5.39 4.82
C ILE A 123 8.59 -5.62 4.88
N VAL A 124 8.03 -6.42 3.98
CA VAL A 124 6.57 -6.59 3.81
C VAL A 124 5.84 -6.96 5.11
N ASN A 125 6.47 -7.77 5.95
CA ASN A 125 5.92 -8.24 7.22
C ASN A 125 6.53 -7.53 8.45
N THR A 126 7.14 -6.35 8.25
CA THR A 126 7.82 -5.61 9.34
C THR A 126 7.16 -4.24 9.60
N ILE A 127 7.58 -3.62 10.69
CA ILE A 127 7.17 -2.25 11.04
C ILE A 127 7.67 -1.22 10.01
N GLN A 128 8.77 -1.53 9.29
CA GLN A 128 9.33 -0.67 8.25
C GLN A 128 8.32 -0.44 7.11
N ARG A 129 7.54 -1.47 6.73
CA ARG A 129 6.42 -1.29 5.77
C ARG A 129 5.46 -0.21 6.23
N LYS A 130 5.04 -0.22 7.51
CA LYS A 130 4.11 0.77 8.08
C LYS A 130 4.71 2.18 8.00
N ASP A 131 5.96 2.32 8.39
CA ASP A 131 6.67 3.60 8.37
C ASP A 131 6.82 4.11 6.95
N PHE A 132 7.22 3.27 6.00
CA PHE A 132 7.30 3.62 4.59
C PHE A 132 5.95 4.10 4.05
N ILE A 133 4.88 3.33 4.27
CA ILE A 133 3.55 3.68 3.73
C ILE A 133 3.05 5.00 4.30
N PHE A 134 3.09 5.20 5.62
CA PHE A 134 2.52 6.39 6.24
C PHE A 134 3.41 7.64 6.17
N LYS A 135 4.74 7.47 6.28
CA LYS A 135 5.65 8.62 6.39
C LYS A 135 6.25 9.02 5.04
N THR A 136 6.25 8.13 4.05
CA THR A 136 6.91 8.37 2.76
C THR A 136 5.94 8.25 1.59
N PHE A 137 5.29 7.11 1.44
CA PHE A 137 4.51 6.79 0.26
C PHE A 137 3.22 7.63 0.16
N ILE A 138 2.37 7.62 1.19
CA ILE A 138 1.11 8.40 1.21
C ILE A 138 1.38 9.91 1.08
N PRO A 139 2.33 10.54 1.82
CA PRO A 139 2.65 11.94 1.63
C PRO A 139 3.14 12.28 0.22
N LEU A 140 3.87 11.38 -0.44
CA LEU A 140 4.32 11.56 -1.81
C LEU A 140 3.14 11.57 -2.78
N ILE A 141 2.21 10.61 -2.65
CA ILE A 141 0.99 10.57 -3.47
C ILE A 141 0.13 11.82 -3.23
N ASN A 142 -0.10 12.21 -1.98
CA ASN A 142 -0.86 13.42 -1.64
C ASN A 142 -0.23 14.70 -2.22
N THR A 143 1.09 14.75 -2.34
CA THR A 143 1.79 15.87 -2.98
C THR A 143 1.49 15.88 -4.47
N PHE A 144 1.58 14.73 -5.13
CA PHE A 144 1.22 14.59 -6.55
C PHE A 144 -0.24 15.00 -6.80
N GLU A 145 -1.17 14.55 -5.97
CA GLU A 145 -2.60 14.91 -6.09
C GLU A 145 -2.82 16.42 -5.94
N LYS A 146 -2.17 17.06 -4.96
CA LYS A 146 -2.24 18.53 -4.80
C LYS A 146 -1.68 19.29 -5.99
N ASP A 147 -0.59 18.79 -6.56
CA ASP A 147 0.11 19.44 -7.67
C ASP A 147 -0.61 19.27 -9.01
N THR A 148 -1.36 18.19 -9.17
CA THR A 148 -2.08 17.89 -10.41
C THR A 148 -3.57 18.16 -10.34
N GLY A 149 -4.14 18.14 -9.14
CA GLY A 149 -5.59 18.18 -8.92
C GLY A 149 -6.27 16.83 -9.23
N LEU A 150 -5.50 15.76 -9.47
CA LEU A 150 -5.99 14.44 -9.85
C LEU A 150 -6.00 13.50 -8.64
N ASP A 151 -6.95 12.56 -8.61
CA ASP A 151 -7.15 11.60 -7.53
C ASP A 151 -6.47 10.26 -7.91
N VAL A 152 -5.51 9.82 -7.11
CA VAL A 152 -4.77 8.57 -7.30
C VAL A 152 -5.39 7.48 -6.45
N LYS A 153 -5.83 6.41 -7.06
CA LYS A 153 -6.32 5.23 -6.34
C LYS A 153 -5.16 4.31 -6.00
N ILE A 154 -5.11 3.91 -4.72
CA ILE A 154 -4.08 3.01 -4.20
C ILE A 154 -4.73 1.70 -3.80
N SER A 155 -4.13 0.58 -4.18
CA SER A 155 -4.54 -0.76 -3.82
C SER A 155 -3.33 -1.65 -3.54
N GLY A 156 -3.56 -2.85 -3.04
CA GLY A 156 -2.51 -3.84 -2.77
C GLY A 156 -2.45 -4.27 -1.32
N MET A 157 -2.03 -5.50 -1.10
CA MET A 157 -2.06 -6.11 0.24
C MET A 157 -1.23 -5.36 1.29
N PRO A 158 0.01 -4.89 1.01
CA PRO A 158 0.78 -4.14 1.99
C PRO A 158 0.09 -2.86 2.44
N TYR A 159 -0.52 -2.13 1.49
CA TYR A 159 -1.25 -0.90 1.75
C TYR A 159 -2.51 -1.17 2.58
N ILE A 160 -3.37 -2.09 2.13
CA ILE A 160 -4.64 -2.43 2.80
C ILE A 160 -4.39 -2.95 4.22
N ARG A 161 -3.42 -3.86 4.40
CA ARG A 161 -3.05 -4.38 5.74
C ARG A 161 -2.58 -3.28 6.67
N THR A 162 -1.81 -2.33 6.15
CA THR A 162 -1.30 -1.21 6.96
C THR A 162 -2.41 -0.26 7.39
N LEU A 163 -3.32 0.09 6.49
CA LEU A 163 -4.48 0.93 6.81
C LEU A 163 -5.42 0.23 7.81
N ASN A 164 -5.75 -1.03 7.56
CA ASN A 164 -6.62 -1.79 8.46
C ASN A 164 -6.02 -1.91 9.87
N ALA A 165 -4.72 -2.19 9.96
CA ALA A 165 -4.04 -2.25 11.25
C ALA A 165 -4.08 -0.90 11.99
N GLN A 166 -3.93 0.22 11.27
CA GLN A 166 -4.02 1.55 11.89
C GLN A 166 -5.47 1.86 12.33
N ASN A 167 -6.45 1.61 11.47
CA ASN A 167 -7.86 1.82 11.81
C ASN A 167 -8.27 1.04 13.05
N ILE A 168 -7.82 -0.21 13.16
CA ILE A 168 -8.08 -1.04 14.35
C ILE A 168 -7.49 -0.38 15.60
N VAL A 169 -6.24 0.11 15.55
CA VAL A 169 -5.62 0.78 16.70
C VAL A 169 -6.41 2.03 17.10
N ASP A 170 -6.86 2.81 16.11
CA ASP A 170 -7.62 4.04 16.36
C ASP A 170 -9.02 3.74 16.93
N GLU A 171 -9.69 2.71 16.44
CA GLU A 171 -11.01 2.28 16.88
C GLU A 171 -11.00 1.63 18.28
N ILE A 172 -9.94 0.87 18.63
CA ILE A 172 -9.81 0.23 19.95
C ILE A 172 -9.89 1.27 21.07
N GLY A 173 -9.28 2.44 20.91
CA GLY A 173 -9.31 3.50 21.91
C GLY A 173 -10.75 3.94 22.24
N VAL A 174 -11.55 4.17 21.22
CA VAL A 174 -12.98 4.57 21.37
C VAL A 174 -13.80 3.44 21.95
N PHE A 175 -13.55 2.19 21.52
CA PHE A 175 -14.26 1.01 22.01
C PHE A 175 -13.98 0.79 23.50
N VAL A 176 -12.73 0.82 23.93
CA VAL A 176 -12.33 0.67 25.35
C VAL A 176 -12.96 1.77 26.20
N LEU A 177 -12.91 3.02 25.74
CA LEU A 177 -13.50 4.14 26.47
C LEU A 177 -15.02 3.96 26.66
N SER A 178 -15.74 3.60 25.59
CA SER A 178 -17.18 3.37 25.65
C SER A 178 -17.56 2.17 26.53
N ALA A 179 -16.79 1.09 26.48
CA ALA A 179 -16.97 -0.07 27.36
C ALA A 179 -16.75 0.29 28.84
N MET A 180 -15.73 1.09 29.13
CA MET A 180 -15.46 1.59 30.49
C MET A 180 -16.59 2.49 30.99
N LEU A 181 -17.12 3.37 30.16
CA LEU A 181 -18.25 4.23 30.53
C LEU A 181 -19.52 3.40 30.84
N LEU A 182 -19.83 2.44 29.97
CA LEU A 182 -20.99 1.56 30.17
C LEU A 182 -20.85 0.73 31.45
N THR A 183 -19.69 0.13 31.66
CA THR A 183 -19.40 -0.66 32.86
C THR A 183 -19.48 0.21 34.15
N SER A 184 -18.93 1.43 34.07
CA SER A 184 -19.01 2.40 35.15
C SER A 184 -20.45 2.77 35.50
N LEU A 185 -21.29 2.98 34.47
CA LEU A 185 -22.72 3.27 34.66
C LEU A 185 -23.45 2.09 35.34
N ILE A 186 -23.19 0.87 34.85
CA ILE A 186 -23.78 -0.34 35.45
C ILE A 186 -23.38 -0.49 36.94
N PHE A 187 -22.11 -0.34 37.27
CA PHE A 187 -21.63 -0.41 38.65
C PHE A 187 -22.25 0.69 39.53
N PHE A 188 -22.34 1.92 38.96
CA PHE A 188 -22.98 3.02 39.70
C PHE A 188 -24.46 2.74 40.01
N LEU A 189 -25.21 2.23 39.05
CA LEU A 189 -26.62 1.87 39.25
C LEU A 189 -26.79 0.73 40.29
N PHE A 190 -25.86 -0.22 40.29
CA PHE A 190 -25.91 -1.38 41.18
C PHE A 190 -25.50 -1.03 42.60
N PHE A 191 -24.38 -0.35 42.78
CA PHE A 191 -23.83 -0.02 44.08
C PHE A 191 -24.39 1.29 44.67
N ARG A 192 -24.95 2.16 43.83
CA ARG A 192 -25.43 3.51 44.22
C ARG A 192 -24.39 4.32 44.99
N SER A 193 -23.11 4.07 44.77
CA SER A 193 -21.98 4.68 45.44
C SER A 193 -20.84 4.99 44.48
N PHE A 194 -20.50 6.27 44.34
CA PHE A 194 -19.35 6.69 43.53
C PHE A 194 -18.03 6.09 43.97
N ARG A 195 -17.84 5.93 45.32
CA ARG A 195 -16.60 5.34 45.86
C ARG A 195 -16.43 3.89 45.45
N ALA A 196 -17.50 3.09 45.57
CA ALA A 196 -17.46 1.68 45.19
C ALA A 196 -17.23 1.52 43.68
N THR A 197 -17.93 2.32 42.88
CA THR A 197 -17.75 2.33 41.41
C THR A 197 -16.32 2.67 41.01
N PHE A 198 -15.75 3.72 41.63
CA PHE A 198 -14.38 4.15 41.29
C PHE A 198 -13.34 3.10 41.68
N ILE A 199 -13.46 2.47 42.85
CA ILE A 199 -12.55 1.40 43.28
C ILE A 199 -12.64 0.20 42.32
N SER A 200 -13.86 -0.23 41.96
CA SER A 200 -14.06 -1.34 41.05
C SER A 200 -13.49 -1.05 39.65
N MET A 201 -13.70 0.16 39.11
CA MET A 201 -13.14 0.58 37.83
C MET A 201 -11.63 0.64 37.86
N PHE A 202 -11.03 1.06 38.96
CA PHE A 202 -9.57 1.12 39.10
C PHE A 202 -8.95 -0.30 39.05
N VAL A 203 -9.60 -1.27 39.70
CA VAL A 203 -9.17 -2.69 39.65
C VAL A 203 -9.26 -3.24 38.21
N VAL A 204 -10.37 -2.96 37.49
CA VAL A 204 -10.53 -3.35 36.09
C VAL A 204 -9.44 -2.71 35.22
N MET A 205 -9.16 -1.42 35.42
CA MET A 205 -8.10 -0.72 34.66
C MET A 205 -6.73 -1.35 34.87
N ILE A 206 -6.38 -1.69 36.12
CA ILE A 206 -5.14 -2.41 36.41
C ILE A 206 -5.11 -3.76 35.70
N GLY A 207 -6.20 -4.53 35.68
CA GLY A 207 -6.29 -5.81 34.97
C GLY A 207 -6.06 -5.67 33.50
N VAL A 208 -6.69 -4.68 32.85
CA VAL A 208 -6.51 -4.38 31.43
C VAL A 208 -5.06 -3.95 31.12
N MET A 209 -4.47 -3.08 31.98
CA MET A 209 -3.06 -2.69 31.80
C MET A 209 -2.10 -3.88 31.92
N TRP A 210 -2.36 -4.81 32.84
CA TRP A 210 -1.56 -6.02 32.95
C TRP A 210 -1.72 -6.93 31.74
N ALA A 211 -2.94 -7.12 31.22
CA ALA A 211 -3.18 -7.93 30.03
C ALA A 211 -2.42 -7.39 28.80
N PHE A 212 -2.56 -6.09 28.51
CA PHE A 212 -1.82 -5.47 27.40
C PHE A 212 -0.31 -5.41 27.66
N GLY A 213 0.12 -5.22 28.91
CA GLY A 213 1.53 -5.24 29.30
C GLY A 213 2.19 -6.60 29.02
N ILE A 214 1.50 -7.71 29.34
CA ILE A 214 1.98 -9.06 29.04
C ILE A 214 2.04 -9.32 27.53
N LEU A 215 1.01 -8.92 26.77
CA LEU A 215 1.01 -9.03 25.30
C LEU A 215 2.19 -8.26 24.70
N GLY A 216 2.45 -7.04 25.16
CA GLY A 216 3.59 -6.23 24.71
C GLY A 216 4.95 -6.85 25.08
N LEU A 217 5.07 -7.44 26.27
CA LEU A 217 6.29 -8.13 26.73
C LEU A 217 6.58 -9.38 25.88
N LEU A 218 5.54 -10.10 25.48
CA LEU A 218 5.62 -11.26 24.60
C LEU A 218 5.81 -10.89 23.12
N ARG A 219 5.82 -9.59 22.78
CA ARG A 219 5.91 -9.06 21.40
C ARG A 219 4.81 -9.58 20.47
N TYR A 220 3.65 -9.91 20.99
CA TYR A 220 2.50 -10.21 20.15
C TYR A 220 1.96 -8.93 19.51
N GLU A 221 1.73 -9.00 18.20
CA GLU A 221 1.03 -7.92 17.49
C GLU A 221 -0.43 -7.86 17.94
N ILE A 222 -0.92 -6.65 18.19
CA ILE A 222 -2.35 -6.45 18.51
C ILE A 222 -3.12 -6.61 17.20
N THR A 223 -3.74 -7.78 17.04
CA THR A 223 -4.66 -8.07 15.95
C THR A 223 -6.10 -7.86 16.38
N ILE A 224 -7.04 -7.85 15.44
CA ILE A 224 -8.49 -7.79 15.75
C ILE A 224 -8.88 -8.88 16.72
N LEU A 225 -8.34 -10.10 16.56
CA LEU A 225 -8.62 -11.23 17.44
C LEU A 225 -8.09 -11.03 18.86
N THR A 226 -6.86 -10.50 19.00
CA THR A 226 -6.28 -10.24 20.34
C THR A 226 -6.90 -9.04 21.05
N ALA A 227 -7.47 -8.10 20.29
CA ALA A 227 -8.17 -6.94 20.86
C ALA A 227 -9.58 -7.27 21.36
N LEU A 228 -10.23 -8.32 20.83
CA LEU A 228 -11.56 -8.78 21.20
C LEU A 228 -11.55 -9.79 22.37
N ILE A 229 -10.37 -10.29 22.77
CA ILE A 229 -10.21 -11.21 23.90
C ILE A 229 -9.58 -10.41 25.04
N PRO A 230 -10.37 -9.83 25.94
CA PRO A 230 -9.88 -9.17 27.13
C PRO A 230 -9.41 -10.18 28.18
#